data_c017cd580cccde635d27af0b59ef9934
#
_entry.id   c017cd580cccde635d27af0b59ef9934
#
_cell.length_a   1.000
_cell.length_b   1.000
_cell.length_c   1.000
_cell.angle_alpha   90.00
_cell.angle_beta   90.00
_cell.angle_gamma   90.00
#
_symmetry.space_group_name_H-M   'P 1'
#
loop_
_entity.id
_entity.type
_entity.pdbx_description
1 polymer ?
#
loop_
_entity_poly.entity_id
_entity_poly.type
_entity_poly.pdbx_seq_one_letter_code
_entity_poly.pdbx_strand_id
1 'polypeptide(L)'
;MSRSPRPPDHPALAAAGSALRQAGLLQSAAALLWVPQAALLALAVARLAAGGGLAAVLPLAALLALAGLARAALDALGGRMAFRAARAALAGLRQDALAALAARSPLDAARPASGLAAAAVAEQAEAVLPYLLRYRPARLRAVLVPLVLLLAVATQSWMAAVILLFCAPLIPLFMALVGLRAKEASEAQMLEVGGMNALLLDRLRGLPTIRAFEAVDITARRLRAAAETLRARTMAVLRIAFLSSAVLELFSALGVAMVAVYIGFHLLGMLPFGTWSGWLGLGPALFVLLLAPAFFDPLRDLAAAWHDRAAGEAALAALARLAAPPALALPGASASAAATPAGRPPALGVAALVFRHDPAARPVFDGFSLQIAGGERVALFGPSGCGKSTLLALLAGLALPESGTVTLGGAALTAGSAATLRRRIAWIGQQPHVFAATLRDNVRLGRAGLDAAVPLARLLPGHDPARRVGEGGLGLSGGETLRLALARAIADPAVGVILADEPTAHLDRATAAEATNALLAAAEGRTLVVATHDPVLAARMNRIVRLPA
;
A
#
# COMPACT_ATOMS: atom_id res chain seq x y z
N MET A 1 -18.90 -9.29 20.73
CA MET A 1 -18.82 -8.13 19.80
C MET A 1 -17.53 -7.36 20.10
N SER A 2 -16.39 -7.75 19.52
CA SER A 2 -15.18 -6.95 19.60
C SER A 2 -15.37 -5.72 18.70
N ARG A 3 -15.30 -4.54 19.27
CA ARG A 3 -15.29 -3.28 18.52
C ARG A 3 -14.11 -3.33 17.56
N SER A 4 -14.39 -3.36 16.27
CA SER A 4 -13.37 -3.13 15.24
C SER A 4 -12.57 -1.88 15.65
N PRO A 5 -11.23 -1.91 15.63
CA PRO A 5 -10.45 -0.72 15.89
C PRO A 5 -10.93 0.39 14.93
N ARG A 6 -11.22 1.57 15.48
CA ARG A 6 -11.51 2.75 14.65
C ARG A 6 -10.35 2.91 13.66
N PRO A 7 -10.63 3.23 12.39
CA PRO A 7 -9.55 3.56 11.46
C PRO A 7 -8.67 4.63 12.13
N PRO A 8 -7.34 4.51 12.06
CA PRO A 8 -6.43 5.44 12.70
C PRO A 8 -6.80 6.87 12.30
N ASP A 9 -6.80 7.79 13.27
CA ASP A 9 -6.99 9.23 13.05
C ASP A 9 -5.79 9.78 12.27
N HIS A 10 -5.76 9.47 10.97
CA HIS A 10 -4.67 9.89 10.10
C HIS A 10 -4.98 11.29 9.56
N PRO A 11 -4.03 12.26 9.61
CA PRO A 11 -4.26 13.63 9.15
C PRO A 11 -4.82 13.73 7.73
N ALA A 12 -4.32 12.89 6.81
CA ALA A 12 -4.81 12.84 5.43
C ALA A 12 -6.29 12.38 5.33
N LEU A 13 -6.73 11.45 6.19
CA LEU A 13 -8.14 11.02 6.25
C LEU A 13 -9.03 12.09 6.92
N ALA A 14 -8.52 12.78 7.93
CA ALA A 14 -9.21 13.88 8.59
C ALA A 14 -9.41 15.06 7.62
N ALA A 15 -8.37 15.46 6.89
CA ALA A 15 -8.44 16.50 5.87
C ALA A 15 -9.43 16.16 4.73
N ALA A 16 -9.47 14.92 4.27
CA ALA A 16 -10.43 14.47 3.27
C ALA A 16 -11.85 14.34 3.81
N GLY A 17 -12.04 14.23 5.13
CA GLY A 17 -13.32 13.90 5.76
C GLY A 17 -14.43 14.94 5.52
N SER A 18 -14.10 16.22 5.49
CA SER A 18 -15.04 17.32 5.20
C SER A 18 -15.48 17.29 3.73
N ALA A 19 -14.54 17.17 2.81
CA ALA A 19 -14.81 17.09 1.37
C ALA A 19 -15.63 15.83 1.01
N LEU A 20 -15.34 14.69 1.61
CA LEU A 20 -16.09 13.45 1.42
C LEU A 20 -17.52 13.56 1.98
N ARG A 21 -17.73 14.26 3.10
CA ARG A 21 -19.07 14.53 3.63
C ARG A 21 -19.86 15.44 2.71
N GLN A 22 -19.28 16.55 2.25
CA GLN A 22 -19.91 17.46 1.30
C GLN A 22 -20.28 16.74 -0.01
N ALA A 23 -19.36 15.93 -0.54
CA ALA A 23 -19.62 15.10 -1.71
C ALA A 23 -20.79 14.13 -1.50
N GLY A 24 -20.84 13.47 -0.34
CA GLY A 24 -21.95 12.60 0.03
C GLY A 24 -23.28 13.33 0.15
N LEU A 25 -23.29 14.57 0.67
CA LEU A 25 -24.48 15.41 0.73
C LEU A 25 -24.94 15.83 -0.66
N LEU A 26 -24.03 16.24 -1.57
CA LEU A 26 -24.36 16.57 -2.95
C LEU A 26 -24.97 15.37 -3.70
N GLN A 27 -24.41 14.19 -3.53
CA GLN A 27 -24.94 12.95 -4.12
C GLN A 27 -26.29 12.57 -3.49
N SER A 28 -26.49 12.82 -2.19
CA SER A 28 -27.80 12.61 -1.54
C SER A 28 -28.83 13.60 -2.07
N ALA A 29 -28.49 14.87 -2.24
CA ALA A 29 -29.35 15.88 -2.85
C ALA A 29 -29.71 15.50 -4.30
N ALA A 30 -28.73 15.02 -5.08
CA ALA A 30 -28.97 14.50 -6.43
C ALA A 30 -29.98 13.35 -6.43
N ALA A 31 -29.84 12.39 -5.50
CA ALA A 31 -30.81 11.29 -5.36
C ALA A 31 -32.20 11.78 -4.96
N LEU A 32 -32.29 12.76 -4.07
CA LEU A 32 -33.58 13.35 -3.62
C LEU A 32 -34.29 14.17 -4.69
N LEU A 33 -33.60 14.68 -5.71
CA LEU A 33 -34.23 15.30 -6.87
C LEU A 33 -35.13 14.33 -7.65
N TRP A 34 -35.05 13.04 -7.38
CA TRP A 34 -36.01 12.08 -7.90
C TRP A 34 -37.44 12.33 -7.39
N VAL A 35 -37.63 12.88 -6.18
CA VAL A 35 -38.94 13.17 -5.62
C VAL A 35 -39.70 14.17 -6.50
N PRO A 36 -39.21 15.41 -6.79
CA PRO A 36 -39.89 16.31 -7.69
C PRO A 36 -39.98 15.78 -9.12
N GLN A 37 -39.01 15.01 -9.59
CA GLN A 37 -39.08 14.35 -10.92
C GLN A 37 -40.24 13.36 -10.99
N ALA A 38 -40.39 12.50 -9.99
CA ALA A 38 -41.52 11.56 -9.90
C ALA A 38 -42.87 12.27 -9.80
N ALA A 39 -42.94 13.38 -9.03
CA ALA A 39 -44.15 14.18 -8.93
C ALA A 39 -44.54 14.84 -10.27
N LEU A 40 -43.56 15.42 -10.98
CA LEU A 40 -43.79 16.02 -12.30
C LEU A 40 -44.23 14.98 -13.32
N LEU A 41 -43.60 13.80 -13.33
CA LEU A 41 -43.94 12.69 -14.22
C LEU A 41 -45.35 12.16 -13.93
N ALA A 42 -45.67 11.92 -12.65
CA ALA A 42 -46.97 11.46 -12.21
C ALA A 42 -48.09 12.48 -12.57
N LEU A 43 -47.83 13.77 -12.39
CA LEU A 43 -48.75 14.84 -12.77
C LEU A 43 -48.92 14.91 -14.29
N ALA A 44 -47.87 14.79 -15.08
CA ALA A 44 -47.93 14.78 -16.53
C ALA A 44 -48.81 13.64 -17.06
N VAL A 45 -48.60 12.42 -16.53
CA VAL A 45 -49.39 11.23 -16.90
C VAL A 45 -50.86 11.41 -16.47
N ALA A 46 -51.12 11.90 -15.26
CA ALA A 46 -52.48 12.16 -14.78
C ALA A 46 -53.22 13.18 -15.65
N ARG A 47 -52.57 14.26 -16.10
CA ARG A 47 -53.15 15.26 -17.02
C ARG A 47 -53.48 14.65 -18.39
N LEU A 48 -52.57 13.80 -18.93
CA LEU A 48 -52.85 13.11 -20.19
C LEU A 48 -54.04 12.16 -20.07
N ALA A 49 -54.10 11.40 -18.99
CA ALA A 49 -55.22 10.50 -18.71
C ALA A 49 -56.58 11.23 -18.55
N ALA A 50 -56.54 12.46 -18.08
CA ALA A 50 -57.71 13.34 -18.00
C ALA A 50 -58.09 14.04 -19.31
N GLY A 51 -57.46 13.68 -20.44
CA GLY A 51 -57.72 14.27 -21.76
C GLY A 51 -56.96 15.56 -22.05
N GLY A 52 -55.98 15.92 -21.21
CA GLY A 52 -55.13 17.10 -21.43
C GLY A 52 -54.25 16.95 -22.67
N GLY A 53 -54.20 17.99 -23.51
CA GLY A 53 -53.36 18.00 -24.70
C GLY A 53 -51.87 18.24 -24.41
N LEU A 54 -51.05 18.16 -25.46
CA LEU A 54 -49.59 18.35 -25.39
C LEU A 54 -49.17 19.66 -24.71
N ALA A 55 -49.93 20.74 -24.91
CA ALA A 55 -49.65 22.03 -24.31
C ALA A 55 -49.71 22.02 -22.76
N ALA A 56 -50.50 21.13 -22.16
CA ALA A 56 -50.58 20.98 -20.70
C ALA A 56 -49.41 20.19 -20.11
N VAL A 57 -48.70 19.38 -20.91
CA VAL A 57 -47.64 18.51 -20.48
C VAL A 57 -46.24 19.08 -20.78
N LEU A 58 -46.13 19.90 -21.84
CA LEU A 58 -44.85 20.47 -22.28
C LEU A 58 -44.07 21.23 -21.17
N PRO A 59 -44.70 22.09 -20.34
CA PRO A 59 -43.98 22.76 -19.25
C PRO A 59 -43.54 21.78 -18.14
N LEU A 60 -44.30 20.71 -17.88
CA LEU A 60 -43.93 19.68 -16.93
C LEU A 60 -42.72 18.86 -17.42
N ALA A 61 -42.70 18.55 -18.72
CA ALA A 61 -41.57 17.88 -19.36
C ALA A 61 -40.30 18.75 -19.34
N ALA A 62 -40.42 20.05 -19.59
CA ALA A 62 -39.30 20.98 -19.49
C ALA A 62 -38.72 21.06 -18.05
N LEU A 63 -39.59 21.14 -17.04
CA LEU A 63 -39.18 21.12 -15.62
C LEU A 63 -38.56 19.78 -15.23
N LEU A 64 -39.06 18.65 -15.74
CA LEU A 64 -38.52 17.32 -15.52
C LEU A 64 -37.09 17.21 -16.13
N ALA A 65 -36.92 17.73 -17.33
CA ALA A 65 -35.60 17.76 -17.99
C ALA A 65 -34.61 18.64 -17.22
N LEU A 66 -35.04 19.81 -16.75
CA LEU A 66 -34.21 20.71 -15.94
C LEU A 66 -33.82 20.06 -14.60
N ALA A 67 -34.73 19.41 -13.92
CA ALA A 67 -34.47 18.66 -12.71
C ALA A 67 -33.50 17.46 -12.98
N GLY A 68 -33.61 16.82 -14.15
CA GLY A 68 -32.69 15.77 -14.60
C GLY A 68 -31.27 16.30 -14.81
N LEU A 69 -31.14 17.44 -15.47
CA LEU A 69 -29.83 18.10 -15.66
C LEU A 69 -29.22 18.52 -14.32
N ALA A 70 -30.02 19.12 -13.44
CA ALA A 70 -29.57 19.50 -12.10
C ALA A 70 -29.10 18.28 -11.29
N ARG A 71 -29.85 17.16 -11.33
CA ARG A 71 -29.50 15.89 -10.70
C ARG A 71 -28.15 15.37 -11.23
N ALA A 72 -27.98 15.33 -12.55
CA ALA A 72 -26.74 14.87 -13.18
C ALA A 72 -25.55 15.77 -12.82
N ALA A 73 -25.75 17.09 -12.78
CA ALA A 73 -24.71 18.05 -12.39
C ALA A 73 -24.28 17.87 -10.92
N LEU A 74 -25.23 17.73 -10.00
CA LEU A 74 -24.94 17.52 -8.57
C LEU A 74 -24.21 16.19 -8.34
N ASP A 75 -24.63 15.12 -9.00
CA ASP A 75 -23.99 13.80 -8.89
C ASP A 75 -22.56 13.84 -9.45
N ALA A 76 -22.37 14.46 -10.62
CA ALA A 76 -21.05 14.62 -11.23
C ALA A 76 -20.11 15.48 -10.37
N LEU A 77 -20.61 16.59 -9.79
CA LEU A 77 -19.82 17.43 -8.89
C LEU A 77 -19.44 16.67 -7.61
N GLY A 78 -20.40 16.01 -6.99
CA GLY A 78 -20.17 15.18 -5.81
C GLY A 78 -19.17 14.06 -6.08
N GLY A 79 -19.31 13.36 -7.21
CA GLY A 79 -18.38 12.32 -7.64
C GLY A 79 -16.95 12.82 -7.85
N ARG A 80 -16.78 13.95 -8.55
CA ARG A 80 -15.48 14.59 -8.75
C ARG A 80 -14.82 15.03 -7.45
N MET A 81 -15.59 15.64 -6.55
CA MET A 81 -15.09 16.05 -5.23
C MET A 81 -14.65 14.85 -4.41
N ALA A 82 -15.47 13.80 -4.33
CA ALA A 82 -15.15 12.57 -3.62
C ALA A 82 -13.86 11.95 -4.17
N PHE A 83 -13.75 11.82 -5.50
CA PHE A 83 -12.58 11.21 -6.14
C PHE A 83 -11.29 11.98 -5.85
N ARG A 84 -11.30 13.32 -5.98
CA ARG A 84 -10.14 14.15 -5.67
C ARG A 84 -9.71 14.02 -4.21
N ALA A 85 -10.67 14.07 -3.28
CA ALA A 85 -10.41 13.94 -1.85
C ALA A 85 -9.88 12.54 -1.50
N ALA A 86 -10.45 11.48 -2.05
CA ALA A 86 -10.01 10.11 -1.80
C ALA A 86 -8.60 9.84 -2.37
N ARG A 87 -8.31 10.34 -3.58
CA ARG A 87 -6.96 10.23 -4.18
C ARG A 87 -5.91 11.00 -3.39
N ALA A 88 -6.22 12.21 -2.93
CA ALA A 88 -5.32 13.00 -2.10
C ALA A 88 -5.03 12.29 -0.77
N ALA A 89 -6.07 11.73 -0.12
CA ALA A 89 -5.90 10.95 1.10
C ALA A 89 -5.03 9.72 0.89
N LEU A 90 -5.26 8.97 -0.18
CA LEU A 90 -4.45 7.78 -0.52
C LEU A 90 -2.99 8.16 -0.81
N ALA A 91 -2.76 9.26 -1.54
CA ALA A 91 -1.41 9.75 -1.81
C ALA A 91 -0.66 10.12 -0.52
N GLY A 92 -1.34 10.82 0.41
CA GLY A 92 -0.77 11.14 1.73
C GLY A 92 -0.42 9.89 2.55
N LEU A 93 -1.35 8.91 2.62
CA LEU A 93 -1.10 7.64 3.32
C LEU A 93 0.09 6.87 2.75
N ARG A 94 0.23 6.84 1.41
CA ARG A 94 1.37 6.23 0.73
C ARG A 94 2.67 6.96 1.03
N GLN A 95 2.64 8.28 0.99
CA GLN A 95 3.81 9.12 1.27
C GLN A 95 4.33 8.88 2.69
N ASP A 96 3.44 8.83 3.67
CA ASP A 96 3.82 8.60 5.08
C ASP A 96 4.35 7.18 5.29
N ALA A 97 3.74 6.16 4.67
CA ALA A 97 4.24 4.79 4.71
C ALA A 97 5.64 4.67 4.06
N LEU A 98 5.85 5.31 2.90
CA LEU A 98 7.15 5.30 2.21
C LEU A 98 8.20 6.08 2.99
N ALA A 99 7.86 7.23 3.59
CA ALA A 99 8.75 8.02 4.42
C ALA A 99 9.19 7.22 5.66
N ALA A 100 8.25 6.54 6.34
CA ALA A 100 8.56 5.69 7.48
C ALA A 100 9.43 4.48 7.10
N LEU A 101 9.19 3.86 5.95
CA LEU A 101 10.03 2.77 5.43
C LEU A 101 11.44 3.25 5.11
N ALA A 102 11.58 4.43 4.50
CA ALA A 102 12.88 5.02 4.18
C ALA A 102 13.65 5.46 5.43
N ALA A 103 12.94 5.82 6.50
CA ALA A 103 13.53 6.18 7.79
C ALA A 103 13.96 4.97 8.65
N ARG A 104 13.68 3.73 8.24
CA ARG A 104 14.11 2.52 8.95
C ARG A 104 15.56 2.19 8.69
N SER A 105 16.29 1.86 9.75
CA SER A 105 17.64 1.30 9.61
C SER A 105 17.61 -0.06 8.89
N PRO A 106 18.62 -0.39 8.07
CA PRO A 106 18.81 -1.76 7.57
C PRO A 106 18.97 -2.80 8.67
N LEU A 107 19.40 -2.40 9.87
CA LEU A 107 19.57 -3.26 11.05
C LEU A 107 18.27 -3.46 11.85
N ASP A 108 17.16 -2.80 11.48
CA ASP A 108 15.86 -2.97 12.15
C ASP A 108 15.29 -4.37 11.88
N ALA A 109 15.31 -5.23 12.91
CA ALA A 109 14.76 -6.59 12.83
C ALA A 109 13.24 -6.61 12.56
N ALA A 110 12.52 -5.54 12.91
CA ALA A 110 11.10 -5.37 12.65
C ALA A 110 10.80 -4.84 11.22
N ARG A 111 11.82 -4.69 10.38
CA ARG A 111 11.64 -4.25 9.00
C ARG A 111 10.82 -5.26 8.21
N PRO A 112 9.71 -4.84 7.58
CA PRO A 112 8.90 -5.74 6.76
C PRO A 112 9.68 -6.21 5.53
N ALA A 113 9.41 -7.43 5.08
CA ALA A 113 9.96 -7.93 3.82
C ALA A 113 9.57 -6.97 2.67
N SER A 114 10.53 -6.69 1.77
CA SER A 114 10.36 -5.71 0.69
C SER A 114 9.15 -6.01 -0.21
N GLY A 115 8.89 -7.30 -0.51
CA GLY A 115 7.72 -7.71 -1.27
C GLY A 115 6.39 -7.42 -0.57
N LEU A 116 6.31 -7.63 0.75
CA LEU A 116 5.10 -7.30 1.53
C LEU A 116 4.87 -5.78 1.59
N ALA A 117 5.93 -5.00 1.79
CA ALA A 117 5.82 -3.54 1.80
C ALA A 117 5.41 -3.00 0.42
N ALA A 118 5.99 -3.51 -0.66
CA ALA A 118 5.64 -3.14 -2.02
C ALA A 118 4.18 -3.49 -2.35
N ALA A 119 3.73 -4.71 -2.05
CA ALA A 119 2.34 -5.12 -2.24
C ALA A 119 1.35 -4.28 -1.43
N ALA A 120 1.69 -3.95 -0.17
CA ALA A 120 0.84 -3.11 0.67
C ALA A 120 0.68 -1.70 0.11
N VAL A 121 1.77 -1.07 -0.37
CA VAL A 121 1.75 0.31 -0.89
C VAL A 121 1.20 0.38 -2.31
N ALA A 122 1.53 -0.57 -3.19
CA ALA A 122 1.13 -0.54 -4.60
C ALA A 122 -0.29 -1.09 -4.82
N GLU A 123 -0.57 -2.30 -4.33
CA GLU A 123 -1.79 -3.04 -4.64
C GLU A 123 -2.86 -2.89 -3.56
N GLN A 124 -2.53 -3.26 -2.30
CA GLN A 124 -3.53 -3.28 -1.23
C GLN A 124 -4.07 -1.89 -0.91
N ALA A 125 -3.22 -0.87 -1.00
CA ALA A 125 -3.61 0.52 -0.78
C ALA A 125 -4.74 1.00 -1.71
N GLU A 126 -4.88 0.45 -2.92
CA GLU A 126 -5.97 0.82 -3.83
C GLU A 126 -7.35 0.44 -3.26
N ALA A 127 -7.45 -0.54 -2.36
CA ALA A 127 -8.70 -0.91 -1.69
C ALA A 127 -9.26 0.22 -0.80
N VAL A 128 -8.45 1.22 -0.44
CA VAL A 128 -8.91 2.42 0.28
C VAL A 128 -9.86 3.26 -0.59
N LEU A 129 -9.68 3.28 -1.92
CA LEU A 129 -10.53 4.09 -2.81
C LEU A 129 -11.99 3.64 -2.82
N PRO A 130 -12.35 2.37 -3.08
CA PRO A 130 -13.74 1.91 -3.00
C PRO A 130 -14.36 2.17 -1.62
N TYR A 131 -13.60 1.99 -0.53
CA TYR A 131 -14.06 2.31 0.82
C TYR A 131 -14.45 3.79 0.96
N LEU A 132 -13.64 4.72 0.46
CA LEU A 132 -13.91 6.16 0.55
C LEU A 132 -14.96 6.64 -0.44
N LEU A 133 -14.97 6.09 -1.67
CA LEU A 133 -15.81 6.54 -2.77
C LEU A 133 -17.19 5.89 -2.81
N ARG A 134 -17.30 4.63 -2.39
CA ARG A 134 -18.55 3.87 -2.47
C ARG A 134 -19.19 3.68 -1.10
N TYR A 135 -18.44 3.10 -0.14
CA TYR A 135 -19.03 2.79 1.17
C TYR A 135 -19.41 4.03 1.98
N ARG A 136 -18.50 5.02 2.12
CA ARG A 136 -18.81 6.22 2.94
C ARG A 136 -20.01 7.03 2.43
N PRO A 137 -20.12 7.37 1.14
CA PRO A 137 -21.30 8.04 0.61
C PRO A 137 -22.57 7.17 0.66
N ALA A 138 -22.45 5.85 0.36
CA ALA A 138 -23.59 4.94 0.42
C ALA A 138 -24.18 4.87 1.84
N ARG A 139 -23.36 4.87 2.88
CA ARG A 139 -23.81 4.90 4.27
C ARG A 139 -24.66 6.15 4.59
N LEU A 140 -24.25 7.32 4.09
CA LEU A 140 -25.00 8.56 4.29
C LEU A 140 -26.33 8.53 3.51
N ARG A 141 -26.27 8.13 2.23
CA ARG A 141 -27.45 7.99 1.37
C ARG A 141 -28.47 6.99 1.90
N ALA A 142 -28.01 5.85 2.43
CA ALA A 142 -28.88 4.80 2.98
C ALA A 142 -29.70 5.24 4.20
N VAL A 143 -29.32 6.34 4.86
CA VAL A 143 -30.08 6.93 5.96
C VAL A 143 -30.96 8.08 5.45
N LEU A 144 -30.37 9.05 4.76
CA LEU A 144 -31.06 10.29 4.38
C LEU A 144 -32.12 10.06 3.29
N VAL A 145 -31.79 9.32 2.24
CA VAL A 145 -32.66 9.18 1.07
C VAL A 145 -33.92 8.37 1.39
N PRO A 146 -33.84 7.16 2.00
CA PRO A 146 -35.04 6.42 2.36
C PRO A 146 -35.95 7.16 3.33
N LEU A 147 -35.38 7.91 4.29
CA LEU A 147 -36.18 8.69 5.24
C LEU A 147 -37.01 9.74 4.54
N VAL A 148 -36.42 10.52 3.62
CA VAL A 148 -37.15 11.58 2.87
C VAL A 148 -38.15 10.95 1.91
N LEU A 149 -37.81 9.85 1.22
CA LEU A 149 -38.73 9.13 0.34
C LEU A 149 -39.92 8.55 1.12
N LEU A 150 -39.66 8.00 2.31
CA LEU A 150 -40.70 7.48 3.19
C LEU A 150 -41.69 8.59 3.60
N LEU A 151 -41.18 9.75 4.00
CA LEU A 151 -42.01 10.91 4.32
C LEU A 151 -42.79 11.39 3.10
N ALA A 152 -42.19 11.44 1.91
CA ALA A 152 -42.87 11.80 0.68
C ALA A 152 -44.01 10.82 0.33
N VAL A 153 -43.78 9.52 0.47
CA VAL A 153 -44.82 8.47 0.27
C VAL A 153 -45.91 8.60 1.34
N ALA A 154 -45.52 8.83 2.60
CA ALA A 154 -46.46 8.98 3.71
C ALA A 154 -47.47 10.15 3.51
N THR A 155 -47.08 11.23 2.81
CA THR A 155 -48.01 12.34 2.49
C THR A 155 -49.18 11.90 1.60
N GLN A 156 -48.98 10.85 0.80
CA GLN A 156 -50.01 10.33 -0.11
C GLN A 156 -50.72 9.10 0.47
N SER A 157 -49.99 8.18 1.08
CA SER A 157 -50.53 6.96 1.66
C SER A 157 -49.67 6.49 2.84
N TRP A 158 -50.27 6.50 4.02
CA TRP A 158 -49.61 5.97 5.23
C TRP A 158 -49.42 4.44 5.16
N MET A 159 -50.35 3.69 4.50
CA MET A 159 -50.24 2.25 4.35
C MET A 159 -49.05 1.87 3.44
N ALA A 160 -48.88 2.58 2.32
CA ALA A 160 -47.71 2.37 1.45
C ALA A 160 -46.40 2.68 2.20
N ALA A 161 -46.39 3.73 3.04
CA ALA A 161 -45.25 4.04 3.88
C ALA A 161 -44.96 2.95 4.94
N VAL A 162 -45.99 2.38 5.56
CA VAL A 162 -45.85 1.25 6.51
C VAL A 162 -45.30 0.00 5.82
N ILE A 163 -45.75 -0.31 4.61
CA ILE A 163 -45.23 -1.43 3.82
C ILE A 163 -43.72 -1.24 3.59
N LEU A 164 -43.29 -0.06 3.12
CA LEU A 164 -41.89 0.26 2.89
C LEU A 164 -41.08 0.18 4.19
N LEU A 165 -41.60 0.76 5.27
CA LEU A 165 -40.96 0.76 6.58
C LEU A 165 -40.79 -0.64 7.16
N PHE A 166 -41.73 -1.54 6.93
CA PHE A 166 -41.66 -2.93 7.38
C PHE A 166 -40.64 -3.74 6.57
N CYS A 167 -40.54 -3.51 5.26
CA CYS A 167 -39.60 -4.20 4.38
C CYS A 167 -38.14 -3.69 4.54
N ALA A 168 -37.96 -2.41 4.89
CA ALA A 168 -36.64 -1.78 4.98
C ALA A 168 -35.68 -2.47 5.97
N PRO A 169 -36.06 -2.83 7.21
CA PRO A 169 -35.16 -3.46 8.19
C PRO A 169 -34.74 -4.88 7.82
N LEU A 170 -35.51 -5.56 6.97
CA LEU A 170 -35.18 -6.94 6.54
C LEU A 170 -33.85 -6.99 5.78
N ILE A 171 -33.57 -5.93 5.01
CA ILE A 171 -32.32 -5.83 4.22
C ILE A 171 -31.09 -5.78 5.13
N PRO A 172 -30.91 -4.79 6.04
CA PRO A 172 -29.75 -4.74 6.92
C PRO A 172 -29.69 -5.90 7.91
N LEU A 173 -30.83 -6.43 8.36
CA LEU A 173 -30.87 -7.61 9.24
C LEU A 173 -30.26 -8.83 8.55
N PHE A 174 -30.69 -9.09 7.31
CA PHE A 174 -30.20 -10.21 6.54
C PHE A 174 -28.75 -10.05 6.14
N MET A 175 -28.34 -8.80 5.81
CA MET A 175 -26.95 -8.46 5.54
C MET A 175 -26.05 -8.68 6.75
N ALA A 176 -26.51 -8.40 7.97
CA ALA A 176 -25.76 -8.69 9.19
C ALA A 176 -25.56 -10.20 9.40
N LEU A 177 -26.60 -11.01 9.13
CA LEU A 177 -26.56 -12.46 9.26
C LEU A 177 -25.59 -13.11 8.27
N VAL A 178 -25.67 -12.70 7.00
CA VAL A 178 -24.82 -13.23 5.92
C VAL A 178 -23.42 -12.65 6.01
N GLY A 179 -23.28 -11.39 6.44
CA GLY A 179 -22.01 -10.67 6.53
C GLY A 179 -20.99 -11.32 7.47
N LEU A 180 -21.44 -11.98 8.54
CA LEU A 180 -20.55 -12.72 9.44
C LEU A 180 -19.90 -13.91 8.72
N ARG A 181 -20.68 -14.70 8.01
CA ARG A 181 -20.18 -15.85 7.22
C ARG A 181 -19.32 -15.39 6.02
N ALA A 182 -19.69 -14.27 5.39
CA ALA A 182 -18.92 -13.68 4.31
C ALA A 182 -17.52 -13.26 4.77
N LYS A 183 -17.40 -12.70 5.97
CA LYS A 183 -16.12 -12.28 6.54
C LYS A 183 -15.18 -13.47 6.75
N GLU A 184 -15.65 -14.54 7.40
CA GLU A 184 -14.87 -15.76 7.64
C GLU A 184 -14.38 -16.40 6.32
N ALA A 185 -15.28 -16.49 5.33
CA ALA A 185 -14.95 -17.04 4.01
C ALA A 185 -13.90 -16.16 3.28
N SER A 186 -14.02 -14.84 3.37
CA SER A 186 -13.10 -13.90 2.73
C SER A 186 -11.72 -13.91 3.41
N GLU A 187 -11.64 -13.99 4.74
CA GLU A 187 -10.38 -14.12 5.47
C GLU A 187 -9.65 -15.42 5.08
N ALA A 188 -10.37 -16.54 5.00
CA ALA A 188 -9.82 -17.82 4.56
C ALA A 188 -9.31 -17.76 3.10
N GLN A 189 -10.04 -17.10 2.21
CA GLN A 189 -9.61 -16.90 0.82
C GLN A 189 -8.34 -16.04 0.73
N MET A 190 -8.25 -14.93 1.48
CA MET A 190 -7.07 -14.06 1.46
C MET A 190 -5.80 -14.79 1.92
N LEU A 191 -5.90 -15.67 2.89
CA LEU A 191 -4.77 -16.51 3.33
C LEU A 191 -4.30 -17.44 2.20
N GLU A 192 -5.23 -18.06 1.46
CA GLU A 192 -4.90 -18.94 0.33
C GLU A 192 -4.29 -18.17 -0.84
N VAL A 193 -4.77 -16.95 -1.15
CA VAL A 193 -4.17 -16.08 -2.18
C VAL A 193 -2.73 -15.73 -1.81
N GLY A 194 -2.48 -15.35 -0.55
CA GLY A 194 -1.14 -15.07 -0.06
C GLY A 194 -0.22 -16.29 -0.13
N GLY A 195 -0.71 -17.47 0.25
CA GLY A 195 0.01 -18.74 0.17
C GLY A 195 0.35 -19.12 -1.28
N MET A 196 -0.59 -18.97 -2.20
CA MET A 196 -0.39 -19.24 -3.62
C MET A 196 0.68 -18.33 -4.23
N ASN A 197 0.62 -17.03 -3.97
CA ASN A 197 1.62 -16.08 -4.47
C ASN A 197 3.02 -16.39 -3.92
N ALA A 198 3.14 -16.71 -2.65
CA ALA A 198 4.40 -17.12 -2.04
C ALA A 198 4.93 -18.41 -2.68
N LEU A 199 4.06 -19.41 -2.89
CA LEU A 199 4.40 -20.67 -3.54
C LEU A 199 4.89 -20.45 -4.99
N LEU A 200 4.20 -19.62 -5.77
CA LEU A 200 4.58 -19.30 -7.15
C LEU A 200 5.94 -18.64 -7.21
N LEU A 201 6.18 -17.61 -6.39
CA LEU A 201 7.47 -16.90 -6.36
C LEU A 201 8.61 -17.83 -5.94
N ASP A 202 8.39 -18.69 -4.94
CA ASP A 202 9.38 -19.69 -4.50
C ASP A 202 9.72 -20.66 -5.62
N ARG A 203 8.70 -21.20 -6.32
CA ARG A 203 8.92 -22.14 -7.43
C ARG A 203 9.57 -21.49 -8.65
N LEU A 204 9.23 -20.25 -8.98
CA LEU A 204 9.89 -19.51 -10.05
C LEU A 204 11.38 -19.24 -9.76
N ARG A 205 11.69 -18.88 -8.51
CA ARG A 205 13.10 -18.70 -8.08
C ARG A 205 13.86 -20.03 -8.06
N GLY A 206 13.21 -21.12 -7.66
CA GLY A 206 13.80 -22.47 -7.64
C GLY A 206 13.71 -23.23 -8.95
N LEU A 207 13.26 -22.61 -10.06
CA LEU A 207 13.06 -23.31 -11.33
C LEU A 207 14.30 -24.08 -11.87
N PRO A 208 15.52 -23.53 -11.77
CA PRO A 208 16.73 -24.29 -12.16
C PRO A 208 16.90 -25.58 -11.35
N THR A 209 16.67 -25.50 -10.04
CA THR A 209 16.75 -26.66 -9.14
C THR A 209 15.68 -27.69 -9.46
N ILE A 210 14.44 -27.24 -9.68
CA ILE A 210 13.30 -28.11 -10.04
C ILE A 210 13.61 -28.87 -11.33
N ARG A 211 14.20 -28.21 -12.31
CA ARG A 211 14.62 -28.84 -13.59
C ARG A 211 15.79 -29.79 -13.40
N ALA A 212 16.81 -29.38 -12.63
CA ALA A 212 17.99 -30.21 -12.38
C ALA A 212 17.67 -31.54 -11.67
N PHE A 213 16.61 -31.55 -10.84
CA PHE A 213 16.14 -32.75 -10.14
C PHE A 213 14.94 -33.44 -10.82
N GLU A 214 14.60 -33.05 -12.05
CA GLU A 214 13.44 -33.59 -12.82
C GLU A 214 12.11 -33.55 -12.04
N ALA A 215 11.99 -32.59 -11.12
CA ALA A 215 10.85 -32.47 -10.20
C ALA A 215 9.69 -31.61 -10.78
N VAL A 216 9.63 -31.42 -12.10
CA VAL A 216 8.64 -30.55 -12.76
C VAL A 216 7.24 -31.09 -12.52
N ASP A 217 6.99 -32.40 -12.75
CA ASP A 217 5.66 -33.00 -12.63
C ASP A 217 5.12 -32.97 -11.19
N ILE A 218 5.96 -33.25 -10.21
CA ILE A 218 5.55 -33.20 -8.79
C ILE A 218 5.23 -31.76 -8.37
N THR A 219 6.00 -30.78 -8.87
CA THR A 219 5.78 -29.36 -8.62
C THR A 219 4.48 -28.90 -9.28
N ALA A 220 4.22 -29.30 -10.51
CA ALA A 220 3.00 -28.98 -11.23
C ALA A 220 1.75 -29.57 -10.53
N ARG A 221 1.83 -30.82 -10.04
CA ARG A 221 0.73 -31.42 -9.25
C ARG A 221 0.46 -30.66 -7.94
N ARG A 222 1.50 -30.25 -7.23
CA ARG A 222 1.36 -29.44 -5.99
C ARG A 222 0.75 -28.09 -6.28
N LEU A 223 1.18 -27.42 -7.36
CA LEU A 223 0.64 -26.13 -7.78
C LEU A 223 -0.84 -26.27 -8.18
N ARG A 224 -1.19 -27.34 -8.92
CA ARG A 224 -2.59 -27.63 -9.27
C ARG A 224 -3.46 -27.86 -8.03
N ALA A 225 -2.98 -28.61 -7.05
CA ALA A 225 -3.70 -28.85 -5.80
C ALA A 225 -3.94 -27.54 -5.02
N ALA A 226 -2.93 -26.67 -4.92
CA ALA A 226 -3.06 -25.36 -4.30
C ALA A 226 -4.05 -24.45 -5.06
N ALA A 227 -3.99 -24.46 -6.41
CA ALA A 227 -4.93 -23.73 -7.24
C ALA A 227 -6.38 -24.20 -7.06
N GLU A 228 -6.59 -25.53 -6.92
CA GLU A 228 -7.92 -26.11 -6.67
C GLU A 228 -8.46 -25.72 -5.29
N THR A 229 -7.60 -25.69 -4.25
CA THR A 229 -7.97 -25.20 -2.93
C THR A 229 -8.38 -23.73 -2.99
N LEU A 230 -7.60 -22.89 -3.67
CA LEU A 230 -7.92 -21.47 -3.87
C LEU A 230 -9.25 -21.31 -4.64
N ARG A 231 -9.46 -22.12 -5.70
CA ARG A 231 -10.73 -22.13 -6.45
C ARG A 231 -11.91 -22.45 -5.54
N ALA A 232 -11.80 -23.48 -4.70
CA ALA A 232 -12.85 -23.87 -3.78
C ALA A 232 -13.17 -22.75 -2.77
N ARG A 233 -12.16 -22.09 -2.21
CA ARG A 233 -12.34 -20.95 -1.30
C ARG A 233 -12.97 -19.75 -2.00
N THR A 234 -12.51 -19.43 -3.21
CA THR A 234 -13.09 -18.35 -4.02
C THR A 234 -14.56 -18.62 -4.36
N MET A 235 -14.89 -19.86 -4.74
CA MET A 235 -16.28 -20.25 -5.02
C MET A 235 -17.17 -20.19 -3.76
N ALA A 236 -16.64 -20.48 -2.58
CA ALA A 236 -17.38 -20.31 -1.33
C ALA A 236 -17.73 -18.84 -1.07
N VAL A 237 -16.77 -17.91 -1.26
CA VAL A 237 -17.01 -16.47 -1.15
C VAL A 237 -18.04 -15.99 -2.18
N LEU A 238 -17.91 -16.42 -3.44
CA LEU A 238 -18.83 -16.05 -4.52
C LEU A 238 -20.25 -16.55 -4.25
N ARG A 239 -20.42 -17.79 -3.76
CA ARG A 239 -21.75 -18.33 -3.39
C ARG A 239 -22.43 -17.47 -2.34
N ILE A 240 -21.68 -17.04 -1.31
CA ILE A 240 -22.22 -16.17 -0.26
C ILE A 240 -22.58 -14.78 -0.85
N ALA A 241 -21.73 -14.22 -1.71
CA ALA A 241 -21.98 -12.95 -2.35
C ALA A 241 -23.22 -12.99 -3.25
N PHE A 242 -23.36 -14.02 -4.09
CA PHE A 242 -24.55 -14.20 -4.94
C PHE A 242 -25.82 -14.43 -4.14
N LEU A 243 -25.75 -15.23 -3.06
CA LEU A 243 -26.90 -15.45 -2.19
C LEU A 243 -27.32 -14.12 -1.52
N SER A 244 -26.35 -13.33 -1.06
CA SER A 244 -26.62 -12.01 -0.48
C SER A 244 -27.33 -11.10 -1.46
N SER A 245 -26.84 -11.03 -2.71
CA SER A 245 -27.44 -10.20 -3.75
C SER A 245 -28.85 -10.68 -4.13
N ALA A 246 -29.05 -11.98 -4.27
CA ALA A 246 -30.35 -12.56 -4.60
C ALA A 246 -31.40 -12.28 -3.51
N VAL A 247 -31.01 -12.37 -2.24
CA VAL A 247 -31.91 -12.10 -1.11
C VAL A 247 -32.25 -10.61 -1.01
N LEU A 248 -31.27 -9.73 -1.24
CA LEU A 248 -31.50 -8.29 -1.30
C LEU A 248 -32.49 -7.92 -2.40
N GLU A 249 -32.31 -8.50 -3.58
CA GLU A 249 -33.21 -8.28 -4.70
C GLU A 249 -34.62 -8.80 -4.41
N LEU A 250 -34.72 -9.99 -3.80
CA LEU A 250 -36.00 -10.57 -3.39
C LEU A 250 -36.77 -9.66 -2.41
N PHE A 251 -36.13 -9.17 -1.34
CA PHE A 251 -36.80 -8.30 -0.38
C PHE A 251 -37.18 -6.94 -0.97
N SER A 252 -36.32 -6.39 -1.82
CA SER A 252 -36.61 -5.15 -2.55
C SER A 252 -37.79 -5.34 -3.50
N ALA A 253 -37.77 -6.40 -4.31
CA ALA A 253 -38.84 -6.72 -5.24
C ALA A 253 -40.18 -7.01 -4.52
N LEU A 254 -40.13 -7.73 -3.39
CA LEU A 254 -41.31 -8.01 -2.58
C LEU A 254 -41.91 -6.70 -2.02
N GLY A 255 -41.06 -5.80 -1.50
CA GLY A 255 -41.54 -4.50 -1.00
C GLY A 255 -42.20 -3.66 -2.09
N VAL A 256 -41.57 -3.58 -3.27
CA VAL A 256 -42.15 -2.88 -4.44
C VAL A 256 -43.45 -3.54 -4.90
N ALA A 257 -43.48 -4.87 -4.98
CA ALA A 257 -44.68 -5.62 -5.38
C ALA A 257 -45.84 -5.42 -4.39
N MET A 258 -45.58 -5.45 -3.08
CA MET A 258 -46.60 -5.21 -2.06
C MET A 258 -47.20 -3.81 -2.20
N VAL A 259 -46.37 -2.77 -2.41
CA VAL A 259 -46.83 -1.41 -2.68
C VAL A 259 -47.66 -1.36 -3.96
N ALA A 260 -47.19 -2.01 -5.04
CA ALA A 260 -47.90 -2.02 -6.32
C ALA A 260 -49.25 -2.74 -6.23
N VAL A 261 -49.33 -3.88 -5.54
CA VAL A 261 -50.57 -4.60 -5.28
C VAL A 261 -51.55 -3.75 -4.45
N TYR A 262 -51.06 -3.15 -3.36
CA TYR A 262 -51.88 -2.27 -2.54
C TYR A 262 -52.45 -1.10 -3.34
N ILE A 263 -51.59 -0.38 -4.09
CA ILE A 263 -52.01 0.76 -4.93
C ILE A 263 -52.99 0.30 -6.03
N GLY A 264 -52.73 -0.84 -6.66
CA GLY A 264 -53.62 -1.40 -7.69
C GLY A 264 -55.01 -1.72 -7.17
N PHE A 265 -55.14 -2.42 -6.04
CA PHE A 265 -56.44 -2.69 -5.41
C PHE A 265 -57.14 -1.44 -4.89
N HIS A 266 -56.34 -0.45 -4.42
CA HIS A 266 -56.91 0.82 -4.01
C HIS A 266 -57.51 1.61 -5.19
N LEU A 267 -56.80 1.66 -6.35
CA LEU A 267 -57.33 2.29 -7.58
C LEU A 267 -58.54 1.58 -8.16
N LEU A 268 -58.65 0.26 -7.98
CA LEU A 268 -59.82 -0.54 -8.38
C LEU A 268 -61.03 -0.37 -7.44
N GLY A 269 -60.87 0.39 -6.34
CA GLY A 269 -61.97 0.56 -5.40
C GLY A 269 -62.17 -0.59 -4.43
N MET A 270 -61.24 -1.57 -4.38
CA MET A 270 -61.36 -2.77 -3.55
C MET A 270 -60.84 -2.58 -2.11
N LEU A 271 -59.95 -1.64 -1.90
CA LEU A 271 -59.35 -1.36 -0.59
C LEU A 271 -59.60 0.13 -0.19
N PRO A 272 -60.57 0.44 0.70
CA PRO A 272 -60.98 1.82 1.03
C PRO A 272 -60.15 2.47 2.15
N PHE A 273 -58.93 1.97 2.47
CA PHE A 273 -58.12 2.42 3.59
C PHE A 273 -56.65 2.68 3.24
N GLY A 274 -55.96 3.41 4.09
CA GLY A 274 -54.51 3.61 3.96
C GLY A 274 -54.08 4.94 3.34
N THR A 275 -55.03 5.84 3.12
CA THR A 275 -54.84 7.23 2.65
C THR A 275 -55.45 8.24 3.62
N TRP A 276 -55.04 9.50 3.52
CA TRP A 276 -55.51 10.57 4.42
C TRP A 276 -56.83 11.19 3.95
N SER A 277 -57.10 11.19 2.65
CA SER A 277 -58.19 11.91 2.01
C SER A 277 -59.16 11.04 1.21
N GLY A 278 -59.30 9.78 1.56
CA GLY A 278 -60.15 8.84 0.82
C GLY A 278 -59.42 8.14 -0.34
N TRP A 279 -59.93 8.22 -1.57
CA TRP A 279 -59.38 7.50 -2.71
C TRP A 279 -58.20 8.24 -3.35
N LEU A 280 -57.12 7.51 -3.66
CA LEU A 280 -56.01 8.04 -4.43
C LEU A 280 -56.39 8.22 -5.90
N GLY A 281 -56.12 9.41 -6.45
CA GLY A 281 -56.15 9.62 -7.87
C GLY A 281 -54.95 8.98 -8.56
N LEU A 282 -54.99 8.89 -9.89
CA LEU A 282 -53.91 8.29 -10.71
C LEU A 282 -52.55 8.95 -10.48
N GLY A 283 -52.49 10.28 -10.34
CA GLY A 283 -51.24 11.01 -10.10
C GLY A 283 -50.55 10.59 -8.79
N PRO A 284 -51.20 10.75 -7.63
CA PRO A 284 -50.64 10.27 -6.35
C PRO A 284 -50.28 8.79 -6.34
N ALA A 285 -51.07 7.94 -6.97
CA ALA A 285 -50.79 6.52 -7.09
C ALA A 285 -49.49 6.25 -7.87
N LEU A 286 -49.31 6.87 -9.03
CA LEU A 286 -48.08 6.78 -9.83
C LEU A 286 -46.88 7.38 -9.08
N PHE A 287 -47.03 8.45 -8.37
CA PHE A 287 -45.98 9.05 -7.54
C PHE A 287 -45.43 8.03 -6.53
N VAL A 288 -46.30 7.36 -5.78
CA VAL A 288 -45.91 6.33 -4.81
C VAL A 288 -45.24 5.16 -5.51
N LEU A 289 -45.76 4.68 -6.65
CA LEU A 289 -45.16 3.58 -7.43
C LEU A 289 -43.76 3.93 -7.97
N LEU A 290 -43.53 5.18 -8.37
CA LEU A 290 -42.23 5.64 -8.86
C LEU A 290 -41.19 5.79 -7.72
N LEU A 291 -41.64 6.12 -6.50
CA LEU A 291 -40.75 6.24 -5.35
C LEU A 291 -40.41 4.91 -4.68
N ALA A 292 -41.26 3.88 -4.79
CA ALA A 292 -41.06 2.60 -4.12
C ALA A 292 -39.75 1.89 -4.51
N PRO A 293 -39.36 1.76 -5.79
CA PRO A 293 -38.04 1.23 -6.14
C PRO A 293 -36.88 2.09 -5.65
N ALA A 294 -36.99 3.43 -5.79
CA ALA A 294 -35.94 4.37 -5.40
C ALA A 294 -35.69 4.38 -3.87
N PHE A 295 -36.68 3.96 -3.08
CA PHE A 295 -36.53 3.79 -1.63
C PHE A 295 -35.53 2.69 -1.26
N PHE A 296 -35.47 1.61 -2.02
CA PHE A 296 -34.57 0.48 -1.77
C PHE A 296 -33.17 0.64 -2.38
N ASP A 297 -33.01 1.50 -3.40
CA ASP A 297 -31.72 1.69 -4.10
C ASP A 297 -30.55 2.01 -3.17
N PRO A 298 -30.64 3.00 -2.23
CA PRO A 298 -29.54 3.32 -1.33
C PRO A 298 -29.18 2.19 -0.36
N LEU A 299 -30.16 1.35 0.00
CA LEU A 299 -29.96 0.20 0.87
C LEU A 299 -29.20 -0.91 0.12
N ARG A 300 -29.53 -1.13 -1.17
CA ARG A 300 -28.81 -2.05 -2.06
C ARG A 300 -27.39 -1.57 -2.31
N ASP A 301 -27.18 -0.26 -2.57
CA ASP A 301 -25.86 0.35 -2.75
C ASP A 301 -24.97 0.14 -1.52
N LEU A 302 -25.52 0.36 -0.32
CA LEU A 302 -24.78 0.14 0.93
C LEU A 302 -24.42 -1.32 1.11
N ALA A 303 -25.33 -2.23 0.80
CA ALA A 303 -25.08 -3.66 0.87
C ALA A 303 -23.99 -4.11 -0.10
N ALA A 304 -24.02 -3.64 -1.35
CA ALA A 304 -22.99 -3.91 -2.35
C ALA A 304 -21.61 -3.38 -1.94
N ALA A 305 -21.59 -2.19 -1.29
CA ALA A 305 -20.35 -1.56 -0.83
C ALA A 305 -19.83 -2.13 0.50
N TRP A 306 -20.50 -3.10 1.12
CA TRP A 306 -20.09 -3.65 2.42
C TRP A 306 -18.74 -4.35 2.37
N HIS A 307 -18.45 -5.05 1.28
CA HIS A 307 -17.15 -5.70 1.07
C HIS A 307 -16.01 -4.68 0.92
N ASP A 308 -16.28 -3.54 0.28
CA ASP A 308 -15.32 -2.45 0.13
C ASP A 308 -14.88 -1.88 1.49
N ARG A 309 -15.77 -1.93 2.50
CA ARG A 309 -15.44 -1.55 3.87
C ARG A 309 -14.36 -2.42 4.47
N ALA A 310 -14.56 -3.74 4.45
CA ALA A 310 -13.63 -4.69 5.07
C ALA A 310 -12.24 -4.62 4.41
N ALA A 311 -12.20 -4.59 3.08
CA ALA A 311 -10.97 -4.47 2.30
C ALA A 311 -10.25 -3.14 2.58
N GLY A 312 -11.00 -2.02 2.61
CA GLY A 312 -10.45 -0.69 2.87
C GLY A 312 -9.92 -0.53 4.29
N GLU A 313 -10.63 -1.05 5.31
CA GLU A 313 -10.18 -1.03 6.71
C GLU A 313 -8.90 -1.88 6.88
N ALA A 314 -8.80 -3.04 6.21
CA ALA A 314 -7.58 -3.86 6.22
C ALA A 314 -6.40 -3.16 5.54
N ALA A 315 -6.63 -2.51 4.40
CA ALA A 315 -5.61 -1.73 3.69
C ALA A 315 -5.11 -0.53 4.53
N LEU A 316 -6.03 0.19 5.19
CA LEU A 316 -5.67 1.28 6.11
C LEU A 316 -4.82 0.76 7.27
N ALA A 317 -5.18 -0.38 7.85
CA ALA A 317 -4.40 -1.00 8.93
C ALA A 317 -3.02 -1.45 8.45
N ALA A 318 -2.90 -1.96 7.21
CA ALA A 318 -1.61 -2.33 6.62
C ALA A 318 -0.71 -1.10 6.41
N LEU A 319 -1.25 -0.02 5.83
CA LEU A 319 -0.52 1.24 5.65
C LEU A 319 -0.13 1.86 6.99
N ALA A 320 -1.01 1.84 7.99
CA ALA A 320 -0.70 2.35 9.33
C ALA A 320 0.44 1.57 10.01
N ARG A 321 0.49 0.24 9.84
CA ARG A 321 1.62 -0.57 10.33
C ARG A 321 2.94 -0.21 9.64
N LEU A 322 2.91 0.08 8.33
CA LEU A 322 4.10 0.52 7.60
C LEU A 322 4.54 1.92 8.02
N ALA A 323 3.59 2.82 8.28
CA ALA A 323 3.83 4.20 8.73
C ALA A 323 4.21 4.29 10.21
N ALA A 324 4.11 3.19 10.97
CA ALA A 324 4.51 3.18 12.38
C ALA A 324 6.00 3.53 12.53
N PRO A 325 6.38 4.27 13.59
CA PRO A 325 7.76 4.61 13.85
C PRO A 325 8.66 3.36 13.85
N PRO A 326 9.86 3.42 13.26
CA PRO A 326 10.79 2.30 13.25
C PRO A 326 11.29 1.99 14.67
N ALA A 327 11.50 0.71 14.98
CA ALA A 327 12.15 0.32 16.22
C ALA A 327 13.61 0.80 16.25
N LEU A 328 14.27 0.76 15.08
CA LEU A 328 15.60 1.33 14.88
C LEU A 328 15.55 2.29 13.69
N ALA A 329 15.70 3.60 13.98
CA ALA A 329 15.67 4.63 12.97
C ALA A 329 17.02 4.78 12.25
N LEU A 330 16.97 5.14 10.97
CA LEU A 330 18.15 5.57 10.21
C LEU A 330 18.51 6.99 10.63
N PRO A 331 19.68 7.22 11.25
CA PRO A 331 20.08 8.55 11.70
C PRO A 331 20.18 9.53 10.54
N GLY A 332 19.62 10.73 10.69
CA GLY A 332 19.67 11.77 9.67
C GLY A 332 18.82 11.49 8.41
N ALA A 333 17.84 10.59 8.47
CA ALA A 333 16.98 10.29 7.32
C ALA A 333 16.25 11.52 6.75
N SER A 334 15.93 12.51 7.59
CA SER A 334 15.25 13.76 7.19
C SER A 334 16.21 14.92 6.90
N ALA A 335 17.52 14.74 7.08
CA ALA A 335 18.48 15.82 6.91
C ALA A 335 18.96 15.92 5.45
N SER A 336 18.92 17.12 4.89
CA SER A 336 19.61 17.40 3.63
C SER A 336 21.12 17.48 3.90
N ALA A 337 21.88 16.55 3.31
CA ALA A 337 23.32 16.53 3.51
C ALA A 337 23.99 17.63 2.67
N ALA A 338 24.72 18.52 3.32
CA ALA A 338 25.57 19.51 2.65
C ALA A 338 26.70 18.82 1.87
N ALA A 339 27.17 19.47 0.80
CA ALA A 339 28.35 19.02 0.07
C ALA A 339 29.57 19.05 0.98
N THR A 340 30.26 17.92 1.10
CA THR A 340 31.50 17.83 1.89
C THR A 340 32.69 17.86 0.91
N PRO A 341 33.62 18.78 1.04
CA PRO A 341 34.79 18.84 0.15
C PRO A 341 35.66 17.59 0.30
N ALA A 342 36.28 17.20 -0.81
CA ALA A 342 37.31 16.18 -0.81
C ALA A 342 38.45 16.62 0.11
N GLY A 343 38.89 15.75 1.00
CA GLY A 343 39.96 16.06 1.96
C GLY A 343 40.80 14.81 2.24
N ARG A 344 41.72 14.93 3.20
CA ARG A 344 42.49 13.77 3.66
C ARG A 344 41.55 12.60 4.05
N PRO A 345 41.99 11.34 3.84
CA PRO A 345 41.20 10.19 4.25
C PRO A 345 40.89 10.28 5.75
N PRO A 346 39.60 10.19 6.16
CA PRO A 346 39.24 10.38 7.55
C PRO A 346 39.62 9.17 8.39
N ALA A 347 40.04 9.41 9.62
CA ALA A 347 40.16 8.39 10.64
C ALA A 347 38.78 7.95 11.13
N LEU A 348 38.65 6.70 11.57
CA LEU A 348 37.47 6.14 12.21
C LEU A 348 37.77 5.83 13.68
N GLY A 349 36.89 6.25 14.58
CA GLY A 349 36.98 5.96 15.99
C GLY A 349 35.70 5.34 16.54
N VAL A 350 35.87 4.41 17.42
CA VAL A 350 34.81 3.79 18.23
C VAL A 350 35.29 3.79 19.66
N ALA A 351 34.48 4.30 20.58
CA ALA A 351 34.83 4.34 21.99
C ALA A 351 33.67 3.84 22.86
N ALA A 352 33.94 2.82 23.68
CA ALA A 352 33.02 2.22 24.63
C ALA A 352 31.64 1.86 24.03
N LEU A 353 31.63 1.31 22.83
CA LEU A 353 30.43 0.99 22.05
C LEU A 353 29.58 -0.09 22.72
N VAL A 354 28.31 0.22 22.95
CA VAL A 354 27.27 -0.74 23.32
C VAL A 354 26.19 -0.72 22.26
N PHE A 355 25.82 -1.89 21.74
CA PHE A 355 24.78 -2.03 20.73
C PHE A 355 24.07 -3.38 20.82
N ARG A 356 22.75 -3.37 20.65
CA ARG A 356 21.91 -4.54 20.47
C ARG A 356 20.87 -4.30 19.34
N HIS A 357 20.50 -5.38 18.66
CA HIS A 357 19.49 -5.30 17.60
C HIS A 357 18.06 -5.21 18.15
N ASP A 358 17.84 -5.78 19.32
CA ASP A 358 16.57 -5.80 20.05
C ASP A 358 16.88 -5.46 21.52
N PRO A 359 16.15 -4.52 22.15
CA PRO A 359 16.32 -4.19 23.57
C PRO A 359 16.27 -5.40 24.52
N ALA A 360 15.54 -6.45 24.14
CA ALA A 360 15.43 -7.70 24.91
C ALA A 360 16.58 -8.69 24.65
N ALA A 361 17.39 -8.47 23.60
CA ALA A 361 18.50 -9.37 23.26
C ALA A 361 19.79 -9.03 24.00
N ARG A 362 20.74 -9.97 23.99
CA ARG A 362 22.10 -9.69 24.48
C ARG A 362 22.78 -8.67 23.59
N PRO A 363 23.65 -7.79 24.16
CA PRO A 363 24.40 -6.86 23.36
C PRO A 363 25.35 -7.59 22.38
N VAL A 364 25.43 -7.09 21.15
CA VAL A 364 26.39 -7.54 20.15
C VAL A 364 27.78 -6.96 20.48
N PHE A 365 27.78 -5.73 21.00
CA PHE A 365 28.97 -5.06 21.52
C PHE A 365 28.65 -4.53 22.91
N ASP A 366 29.62 -4.74 23.84
CA ASP A 366 29.55 -4.27 25.21
C ASP A 366 30.89 -3.63 25.59
N GLY A 367 30.98 -2.30 25.51
CA GLY A 367 32.19 -1.54 25.80
C GLY A 367 33.29 -1.62 24.73
N PHE A 368 32.97 -1.99 23.47
CA PHE A 368 33.95 -2.18 22.41
C PHE A 368 34.59 -0.84 21.99
N SER A 369 35.91 -0.85 21.80
CA SER A 369 36.68 0.33 21.34
C SER A 369 37.62 -0.05 20.21
N LEU A 370 37.75 0.85 19.21
CA LEU A 370 38.59 0.66 18.04
C LEU A 370 38.99 2.02 17.46
N GLN A 371 40.27 2.17 17.10
CA GLN A 371 40.78 3.33 16.39
C GLN A 371 41.41 2.88 15.07
N ILE A 372 41.09 3.57 13.97
CA ILE A 372 41.59 3.32 12.63
C ILE A 372 42.13 4.67 12.11
N ALA A 373 43.41 4.69 11.74
CA ALA A 373 44.02 5.89 11.20
C ALA A 373 43.52 6.25 9.80
N GLY A 374 43.57 7.52 9.43
CA GLY A 374 43.21 7.94 8.08
C GLY A 374 44.14 7.31 7.04
N GLY A 375 43.60 6.63 6.03
CA GLY A 375 44.32 5.89 5.01
C GLY A 375 44.75 4.47 5.42
N GLU A 376 44.50 4.04 6.65
CA GLU A 376 44.79 2.70 7.12
C GLU A 376 43.83 1.66 6.46
N ARG A 377 44.33 0.48 6.16
CA ARG A 377 43.57 -0.67 5.66
C ARG A 377 43.45 -1.71 6.78
N VAL A 378 42.25 -1.96 7.26
CA VAL A 378 41.99 -2.81 8.43
C VAL A 378 41.06 -3.97 8.05
N ALA A 379 41.43 -5.18 8.45
CA ALA A 379 40.52 -6.33 8.40
C ALA A 379 39.86 -6.53 9.77
N LEU A 380 38.53 -6.58 9.78
CA LEU A 380 37.73 -7.10 10.89
C LEU A 380 37.58 -8.61 10.69
N PHE A 381 38.31 -9.40 11.46
CA PHE A 381 38.39 -10.85 11.30
C PHE A 381 37.69 -11.57 12.45
N GLY A 382 36.87 -12.58 12.14
CA GLY A 382 36.18 -13.38 13.16
C GLY A 382 35.17 -14.33 12.53
N PRO A 383 34.58 -15.23 13.32
CA PRO A 383 33.60 -16.20 12.86
C PRO A 383 32.32 -15.49 12.36
N SER A 384 31.47 -16.23 11.63
CA SER A 384 30.15 -15.71 11.24
C SER A 384 29.30 -15.42 12.48
N GLY A 385 28.58 -14.31 12.51
CA GLY A 385 27.74 -13.93 13.64
C GLY A 385 28.41 -13.10 14.75
N CYS A 386 29.74 -12.90 14.75
CA CYS A 386 30.44 -12.12 15.78
C CYS A 386 30.26 -10.59 15.69
N GLY A 387 29.34 -10.10 14.83
CA GLY A 387 29.01 -8.67 14.75
C GLY A 387 29.80 -7.86 13.72
N LYS A 388 30.61 -8.45 12.81
CA LYS A 388 31.38 -7.72 11.78
C LYS A 388 30.51 -6.78 10.95
N SER A 389 29.44 -7.29 10.36
CA SER A 389 28.50 -6.50 9.54
C SER A 389 27.79 -5.43 10.36
N THR A 390 27.49 -5.73 11.64
CA THR A 390 26.89 -4.76 12.57
C THR A 390 27.85 -3.62 12.85
N LEU A 391 29.13 -3.91 13.10
CA LEU A 391 30.15 -2.86 13.30
C LEU A 391 30.31 -1.99 12.05
N LEU A 392 30.41 -2.60 10.87
CA LEU A 392 30.45 -1.83 9.63
C LEU A 392 29.23 -0.91 9.45
N ALA A 393 28.02 -1.41 9.76
CA ALA A 393 26.79 -0.62 9.68
C ALA A 393 26.77 0.54 10.67
N LEU A 394 27.30 0.37 11.89
CA LEU A 394 27.47 1.44 12.88
C LEU A 394 28.49 2.47 12.41
N LEU A 395 29.63 2.02 11.86
CA LEU A 395 30.64 2.91 11.27
C LEU A 395 30.07 3.70 10.07
N ALA A 396 29.19 3.09 9.29
CA ALA A 396 28.47 3.75 8.21
C ALA A 396 27.37 4.71 8.68
N GLY A 397 27.08 4.78 9.98
CA GLY A 397 25.99 5.58 10.53
C GLY A 397 24.60 5.12 10.06
N LEU A 398 24.43 3.82 9.82
CA LEU A 398 23.15 3.22 9.48
C LEU A 398 22.28 2.94 10.72
N ALA A 399 22.89 2.97 11.90
CA ALA A 399 22.26 2.99 13.21
C ALA A 399 23.13 3.78 14.18
N LEU A 400 22.55 4.23 15.30
CA LEU A 400 23.29 4.80 16.42
C LEU A 400 23.51 3.74 17.49
N PRO A 401 24.64 3.78 18.22
CA PRO A 401 24.84 2.93 19.39
C PRO A 401 23.90 3.34 20.54
N GLU A 402 23.62 2.42 21.45
CA GLU A 402 22.90 2.70 22.71
C GLU A 402 23.73 3.60 23.63
N SER A 403 25.02 3.30 23.71
CA SER A 403 26.01 4.13 24.41
C SER A 403 27.38 4.03 23.73
N GLY A 404 28.28 4.90 24.10
CA GLY A 404 29.57 5.08 23.44
C GLY A 404 29.48 6.04 22.26
N THR A 405 30.58 6.19 21.52
CA THR A 405 30.68 7.13 20.39
C THR A 405 31.31 6.47 19.18
N VAL A 406 30.79 6.84 18.01
CA VAL A 406 31.42 6.56 16.71
C VAL A 406 31.83 7.89 16.09
N THR A 407 33.04 7.99 15.60
CA THR A 407 33.57 9.22 14.98
C THR A 407 34.12 8.96 13.59
N LEU A 408 33.96 9.93 12.70
CA LEU A 408 34.54 9.97 11.37
C LEU A 408 35.31 11.29 11.18
N GLY A 409 36.63 11.21 11.02
CA GLY A 409 37.49 12.38 10.89
C GLY A 409 37.42 13.30 12.11
N GLY A 410 37.24 12.74 13.32
CA GLY A 410 37.05 13.48 14.57
C GLY A 410 35.63 13.98 14.84
N ALA A 411 34.74 13.98 13.86
CA ALA A 411 33.34 14.38 14.05
C ALA A 411 32.49 13.18 14.54
N ALA A 412 31.73 13.39 15.63
CA ALA A 412 30.84 12.36 16.18
C ALA A 412 29.67 12.09 15.25
N LEU A 413 29.35 10.81 15.09
CA LEU A 413 28.20 10.27 14.34
C LEU A 413 26.97 10.39 15.24
N THR A 414 26.13 11.39 14.97
CA THR A 414 24.89 11.69 15.69
C THR A 414 23.70 11.69 14.71
N ALA A 415 22.49 11.79 15.23
CA ALA A 415 21.30 11.94 14.38
C ALA A 415 21.41 13.14 13.42
N GLY A 416 22.05 14.25 13.85
CA GLY A 416 22.21 15.46 13.03
C GLY A 416 23.35 15.38 12.01
N SER A 417 24.46 14.71 12.34
CA SER A 417 25.67 14.66 11.49
C SER A 417 25.69 13.45 10.54
N ALA A 418 24.96 12.39 10.85
CA ALA A 418 25.06 11.11 10.15
C ALA A 418 24.84 11.20 8.63
N ALA A 419 23.87 11.99 8.17
CA ALA A 419 23.60 12.15 6.73
C ALA A 419 24.79 12.77 5.99
N THR A 420 25.44 13.79 6.57
CA THR A 420 26.60 14.46 6.00
C THR A 420 27.83 13.54 6.01
N LEU A 421 28.06 12.84 7.13
CA LEU A 421 29.21 11.94 7.26
C LEU A 421 29.10 10.72 6.36
N ARG A 422 27.88 10.16 6.17
CA ARG A 422 27.67 9.04 5.23
C ARG A 422 28.08 9.34 3.80
N ARG A 423 28.03 10.60 3.34
CA ARG A 423 28.52 10.98 2.00
C ARG A 423 30.01 10.71 1.80
N ARG A 424 30.77 10.64 2.87
CA ARG A 424 32.21 10.31 2.84
C ARG A 424 32.49 8.82 2.88
N ILE A 425 31.46 7.97 2.96
CA ILE A 425 31.56 6.53 3.13
C ILE A 425 30.94 5.84 1.93
N ALA A 426 31.69 4.92 1.31
CA ALA A 426 31.14 3.94 0.38
C ALA A 426 30.90 2.62 1.11
N TRP A 427 29.73 2.03 0.89
CA TRP A 427 29.33 0.74 1.44
C TRP A 427 29.31 -0.32 0.34
N ILE A 428 30.01 -1.42 0.56
CA ILE A 428 30.02 -2.61 -0.30
C ILE A 428 29.52 -3.76 0.56
N GLY A 429 28.26 -4.16 0.39
CA GLY A 429 27.68 -5.28 1.13
C GLY A 429 28.12 -6.62 0.57
N GLN A 430 27.86 -7.70 1.30
CA GLN A 430 28.17 -9.08 0.91
C GLN A 430 27.58 -9.45 -0.47
N GLN A 431 26.39 -8.95 -0.77
CA GLN A 431 25.76 -9.04 -2.09
C GLN A 431 25.40 -7.63 -2.57
N PRO A 432 26.27 -6.97 -3.33
CA PRO A 432 26.00 -5.64 -3.83
C PRO A 432 24.76 -5.62 -4.73
N HIS A 433 23.79 -4.77 -4.40
CA HIS A 433 22.57 -4.69 -5.19
C HIS A 433 22.81 -3.99 -6.53
N VAL A 434 22.32 -4.61 -7.62
CA VAL A 434 22.35 -4.06 -8.98
C VAL A 434 20.91 -3.79 -9.43
N PHE A 435 20.66 -2.56 -9.85
CA PHE A 435 19.34 -2.14 -10.36
C PHE A 435 19.19 -2.51 -11.83
N ALA A 436 17.96 -2.83 -12.25
CA ALA A 436 17.62 -3.07 -13.66
C ALA A 436 17.71 -1.76 -14.46
N ALA A 437 18.93 -1.35 -14.79
CA ALA A 437 19.27 -0.08 -15.43
C ALA A 437 20.57 -0.21 -16.25
N THR A 438 21.10 0.88 -16.80
CA THR A 438 22.40 0.88 -17.46
C THR A 438 23.53 0.77 -16.40
N LEU A 439 24.73 0.32 -16.81
CA LEU A 439 25.92 0.33 -15.93
C LEU A 439 26.21 1.75 -15.44
N ARG A 440 26.08 2.76 -16.31
CA ARG A 440 26.22 4.17 -15.96
C ARG A 440 25.25 4.61 -14.88
N ASP A 441 23.96 4.28 -15.02
CA ASP A 441 22.93 4.65 -14.04
C ASP A 441 23.13 3.94 -12.71
N ASN A 442 23.61 2.69 -12.75
CA ASN A 442 24.00 1.93 -11.58
C ASN A 442 25.15 2.58 -10.81
N VAL A 443 26.10 3.22 -11.49
CA VAL A 443 27.19 3.96 -10.84
C VAL A 443 26.66 5.27 -10.26
N ARG A 444 25.88 6.02 -11.03
CA ARG A 444 25.38 7.35 -10.64
C ARG A 444 24.32 7.32 -9.53
N LEU A 445 23.49 6.30 -9.50
CA LEU A 445 22.36 6.19 -8.54
C LEU A 445 21.52 7.47 -8.46
N GLY A 446 21.21 8.08 -9.62
CA GLY A 446 20.43 9.31 -9.72
C GLY A 446 21.19 10.60 -9.36
N ARG A 447 22.46 10.54 -9.01
CA ARG A 447 23.26 11.73 -8.68
C ARG A 447 23.76 12.41 -9.97
N ALA A 448 23.25 13.61 -10.24
CA ALA A 448 23.71 14.42 -11.34
C ALA A 448 25.18 14.86 -11.12
N GLY A 449 25.96 14.91 -12.22
CA GLY A 449 27.34 15.40 -12.17
C GLY A 449 28.41 14.35 -11.78
N LEU A 450 28.04 13.13 -11.37
CA LEU A 450 29.04 12.08 -11.19
C LEU A 450 29.52 11.53 -12.55
N ASP A 451 30.84 11.53 -12.75
CA ASP A 451 31.44 10.82 -13.88
C ASP A 451 31.45 9.31 -13.61
N ALA A 452 30.74 8.56 -14.46
CA ALA A 452 30.73 7.11 -14.40
C ALA A 452 31.66 6.46 -15.45
N ALA A 453 32.14 7.23 -16.43
CA ALA A 453 32.90 6.69 -17.55
C ALA A 453 34.27 6.20 -17.10
N VAL A 454 35.02 7.03 -16.37
CA VAL A 454 36.36 6.71 -15.89
C VAL A 454 36.35 5.51 -14.91
N PRO A 455 35.47 5.49 -13.86
CA PRO A 455 35.36 4.33 -12.98
C PRO A 455 34.99 3.03 -13.71
N LEU A 456 34.06 3.09 -14.67
CA LEU A 456 33.66 1.91 -15.44
C LEU A 456 34.76 1.40 -16.35
N ALA A 457 35.45 2.31 -17.08
CA ALA A 457 36.59 1.93 -17.93
C ALA A 457 37.72 1.27 -17.12
N ARG A 458 37.95 1.74 -15.87
CA ARG A 458 38.97 1.17 -14.98
C ARG A 458 38.59 -0.20 -14.40
N LEU A 459 37.34 -0.37 -13.98
CA LEU A 459 36.93 -1.54 -13.19
C LEU A 459 36.14 -2.58 -14.00
N LEU A 460 35.54 -2.19 -15.10
CA LEU A 460 34.79 -3.04 -16.03
C LEU A 460 35.26 -2.77 -17.48
N PRO A 461 36.54 -2.99 -17.79
CA PRO A 461 37.07 -2.75 -19.11
C PRO A 461 36.34 -3.60 -20.14
N GLY A 462 36.10 -3.02 -21.32
CA GLY A 462 35.38 -3.69 -22.42
C GLY A 462 33.83 -3.68 -22.30
N HIS A 463 33.27 -3.12 -21.22
CA HIS A 463 31.84 -2.99 -21.09
C HIS A 463 31.36 -1.58 -21.51
N ASP A 464 30.36 -1.53 -22.39
CA ASP A 464 29.69 -0.28 -22.73
C ASP A 464 28.95 0.29 -21.50
N PRO A 465 29.22 1.53 -21.06
CA PRO A 465 28.47 2.18 -19.97
C PRO A 465 26.96 2.24 -20.20
N ALA A 466 26.48 2.22 -21.45
CA ALA A 466 25.07 2.19 -21.82
C ALA A 466 24.45 0.78 -21.77
N ARG A 467 25.26 -0.28 -21.59
CA ARG A 467 24.77 -1.66 -21.45
C ARG A 467 23.78 -1.75 -20.31
N ARG A 468 22.59 -2.28 -20.61
CA ARG A 468 21.58 -2.59 -19.59
C ARG A 468 21.87 -3.92 -18.90
N VAL A 469 21.69 -3.95 -17.60
CA VAL A 469 21.78 -5.16 -16.77
C VAL A 469 20.40 -5.45 -16.18
N GLY A 470 20.10 -6.72 -15.92
CA GLY A 470 18.84 -7.14 -15.33
C GLY A 470 18.79 -6.91 -13.82
N GLU A 471 17.61 -7.15 -13.24
CA GLU A 471 17.39 -7.09 -11.80
C GLU A 471 18.33 -8.05 -11.05
N GLY A 472 18.91 -7.59 -9.94
CA GLY A 472 19.83 -8.38 -9.15
C GLY A 472 21.19 -8.64 -9.82
N GLY A 473 21.50 -7.94 -10.93
CA GLY A 473 22.76 -8.13 -11.66
C GLY A 473 22.71 -9.23 -12.72
N LEU A 474 21.51 -9.62 -13.15
CA LEU A 474 21.39 -10.59 -14.25
C LEU A 474 22.17 -10.11 -15.48
N GLY A 475 23.10 -10.95 -15.95
CA GLY A 475 24.04 -10.64 -17.02
C GLY A 475 25.41 -10.14 -16.56
N LEU A 476 25.68 -10.12 -15.24
CA LEU A 476 26.98 -9.88 -14.65
C LEU A 476 27.43 -11.10 -13.83
N SER A 477 28.73 -11.40 -13.86
CA SER A 477 29.35 -12.35 -12.93
C SER A 477 29.45 -11.74 -11.52
N GLY A 478 29.67 -12.56 -10.48
CA GLY A 478 29.87 -12.10 -9.11
C GLY A 478 31.04 -11.10 -8.99
N GLY A 479 32.16 -11.35 -9.68
CA GLY A 479 33.28 -10.42 -9.75
C GLY A 479 32.95 -9.08 -10.44
N GLU A 480 32.17 -9.10 -11.53
CA GLU A 480 31.72 -7.89 -12.20
C GLU A 480 30.76 -7.09 -11.35
N THR A 481 29.88 -7.77 -10.61
CA THR A 481 28.97 -7.13 -9.64
C THR A 481 29.74 -6.39 -8.55
N LEU A 482 30.79 -7.00 -7.99
CA LEU A 482 31.66 -6.33 -7.03
C LEU A 482 32.41 -5.16 -7.67
N ARG A 483 32.98 -5.33 -8.88
CA ARG A 483 33.67 -4.25 -9.60
C ARG A 483 32.72 -3.07 -9.92
N LEU A 484 31.45 -3.33 -10.20
CA LEU A 484 30.42 -2.29 -10.34
C LEU A 484 30.19 -1.54 -9.02
N ALA A 485 30.15 -2.26 -7.88
CA ALA A 485 30.03 -1.62 -6.56
C ALA A 485 31.26 -0.78 -6.22
N LEU A 486 32.46 -1.23 -6.58
CA LEU A 486 33.70 -0.45 -6.46
C LEU A 486 33.67 0.79 -7.37
N ALA A 487 33.14 0.67 -8.59
CA ALA A 487 32.98 1.82 -9.50
C ALA A 487 32.07 2.90 -8.87
N ARG A 488 31.01 2.51 -8.15
CA ARG A 488 30.17 3.45 -7.36
C ARG A 488 31.00 4.17 -6.29
N ALA A 489 31.88 3.42 -5.61
CA ALA A 489 32.69 3.95 -4.52
C ALA A 489 33.70 4.98 -4.99
N ILE A 490 34.37 4.77 -6.14
CA ILE A 490 35.40 5.67 -6.65
C ILE A 490 34.85 6.79 -7.54
N ALA A 491 33.61 6.70 -8.03
CA ALA A 491 32.96 7.73 -8.84
C ALA A 491 32.73 9.03 -8.07
N ASP A 492 32.57 8.98 -6.75
CA ASP A 492 32.36 10.14 -5.91
C ASP A 492 33.68 10.54 -5.22
N PRO A 493 34.28 11.68 -5.57
CA PRO A 493 35.53 12.14 -4.98
C PRO A 493 35.39 12.51 -3.49
N ALA A 494 34.18 12.71 -2.98
CA ALA A 494 33.93 12.96 -1.55
C ALA A 494 34.13 11.70 -0.69
N VAL A 495 34.11 10.52 -1.28
CA VAL A 495 34.30 9.26 -0.56
C VAL A 495 35.75 9.12 -0.09
N GLY A 496 35.92 9.20 1.22
CA GLY A 496 37.22 9.01 1.88
C GLY A 496 37.36 7.68 2.64
N VAL A 497 36.24 6.95 2.82
CA VAL A 497 36.20 5.63 3.50
C VAL A 497 35.49 4.61 2.64
N ILE A 498 36.04 3.41 2.54
CA ILE A 498 35.37 2.23 1.94
C ILE A 498 35.15 1.21 3.05
N LEU A 499 33.91 0.82 3.25
CA LEU A 499 33.48 -0.27 4.13
C LEU A 499 33.04 -1.45 3.27
N ALA A 500 33.69 -2.59 3.38
CA ALA A 500 33.37 -3.77 2.57
C ALA A 500 33.04 -4.97 3.47
N ASP A 501 31.90 -5.59 3.24
CA ASP A 501 31.41 -6.75 3.98
C ASP A 501 31.54 -8.01 3.12
N GLU A 502 32.46 -8.93 3.50
CA GLU A 502 32.76 -10.21 2.84
C GLU A 502 32.90 -10.08 1.30
N PRO A 503 33.76 -9.15 0.78
CA PRO A 503 33.76 -8.81 -0.65
C PRO A 503 34.22 -9.93 -1.57
N THR A 504 34.90 -10.95 -1.05
CA THR A 504 35.38 -12.11 -1.82
C THR A 504 34.55 -13.37 -1.59
N ALA A 505 33.47 -13.29 -0.78
CA ALA A 505 32.61 -14.43 -0.52
C ALA A 505 31.97 -14.96 -1.81
N HIS A 506 31.90 -16.28 -1.94
CA HIS A 506 31.34 -16.98 -3.10
C HIS A 506 32.06 -16.80 -4.44
N LEU A 507 33.27 -16.22 -4.43
CA LEU A 507 34.15 -16.15 -5.60
C LEU A 507 35.14 -17.32 -5.62
N ASP A 508 35.45 -17.81 -6.80
CA ASP A 508 36.60 -18.73 -6.99
C ASP A 508 37.91 -18.00 -6.66
N ARG A 509 38.98 -18.79 -6.44
CA ARG A 509 40.26 -18.25 -5.96
C ARG A 509 40.86 -17.21 -6.91
N ALA A 510 40.74 -17.38 -8.23
CA ALA A 510 41.29 -16.45 -9.21
C ALA A 510 40.49 -15.13 -9.22
N THR A 511 39.17 -15.22 -9.30
CA THR A 511 38.26 -14.06 -9.24
C THR A 511 38.39 -13.34 -7.90
N ALA A 512 38.56 -14.05 -6.77
CA ALA A 512 38.78 -13.46 -5.46
C ALA A 512 40.08 -12.64 -5.38
N ALA A 513 41.16 -13.15 -6.02
CA ALA A 513 42.41 -12.41 -6.10
C ALA A 513 42.28 -11.12 -6.94
N GLU A 514 41.61 -11.19 -8.09
CA GLU A 514 41.30 -10.00 -8.91
C GLU A 514 40.44 -9.00 -8.16
N ALA A 515 39.38 -9.46 -7.49
CA ALA A 515 38.50 -8.64 -6.68
C ALA A 515 39.26 -7.94 -5.53
N THR A 516 40.18 -8.68 -4.86
CA THR A 516 41.06 -8.12 -3.83
C THR A 516 41.94 -7.00 -4.38
N ASN A 517 42.58 -7.25 -5.55
CA ASN A 517 43.41 -6.23 -6.19
C ASN A 517 42.62 -5.00 -6.59
N ALA A 518 41.42 -5.18 -7.14
CA ALA A 518 40.52 -4.08 -7.50
C ALA A 518 40.09 -3.28 -6.27
N LEU A 519 39.78 -3.95 -5.15
CA LEU A 519 39.44 -3.32 -3.88
C LEU A 519 40.58 -2.49 -3.31
N LEU A 520 41.79 -3.04 -3.31
CA LEU A 520 43.00 -2.36 -2.84
C LEU A 520 43.32 -1.14 -3.70
N ALA A 521 43.20 -1.25 -5.02
CA ALA A 521 43.38 -0.14 -5.95
C ALA A 521 42.31 0.95 -5.77
N ALA A 522 41.05 0.58 -5.51
CA ALA A 522 39.99 1.52 -5.20
C ALA A 522 40.19 2.24 -3.85
N ALA A 523 40.90 1.59 -2.93
CA ALA A 523 41.20 2.14 -1.60
C ALA A 523 42.46 3.01 -1.55
N GLU A 524 43.16 3.22 -2.68
CA GLU A 524 44.29 4.16 -2.71
C GLU A 524 43.87 5.56 -2.33
N GLY A 525 44.55 6.16 -1.34
CA GLY A 525 44.23 7.46 -0.80
C GLY A 525 42.94 7.50 0.04
N ARG A 526 42.40 6.33 0.47
CA ARG A 526 41.20 6.21 1.30
C ARG A 526 41.44 5.27 2.49
N THR A 527 40.63 5.42 3.53
CA THR A 527 40.58 4.46 4.63
C THR A 527 39.75 3.25 4.21
N LEU A 528 40.24 2.04 4.45
CA LEU A 528 39.55 0.80 4.10
C LEU A 528 39.29 -0.06 5.33
N VAL A 529 38.05 -0.48 5.52
CA VAL A 529 37.68 -1.45 6.54
C VAL A 529 36.98 -2.63 5.87
N VAL A 530 37.52 -3.81 6.02
CA VAL A 530 36.98 -5.03 5.42
C VAL A 530 36.58 -6.01 6.50
N ALA A 531 35.33 -6.38 6.55
CA ALA A 531 34.88 -7.53 7.34
C ALA A 531 35.11 -8.81 6.51
N THR A 532 35.80 -9.76 7.06
CA THR A 532 36.07 -11.03 6.36
C THR A 532 36.41 -12.17 7.31
N HIS A 533 36.17 -13.37 6.86
CA HIS A 533 36.69 -14.60 7.46
C HIS A 533 37.79 -15.26 6.59
N ASP A 534 38.09 -14.64 5.43
CA ASP A 534 39.15 -15.10 4.52
C ASP A 534 40.54 -14.63 5.01
N PRO A 535 41.42 -15.55 5.41
CA PRO A 535 42.76 -15.19 5.88
C PRO A 535 43.64 -14.59 4.79
N VAL A 536 43.40 -14.94 3.51
CA VAL A 536 44.19 -14.42 2.38
C VAL A 536 43.89 -12.94 2.17
N LEU A 537 42.64 -12.57 2.19
CA LEU A 537 42.22 -11.17 2.11
C LEU A 537 42.70 -10.38 3.35
N ALA A 538 42.52 -10.96 4.55
CA ALA A 538 42.95 -10.32 5.80
C ALA A 538 44.47 -10.03 5.83
N ALA A 539 45.31 -10.93 5.32
CA ALA A 539 46.75 -10.76 5.25
C ALA A 539 47.22 -9.63 4.30
N ARG A 540 46.34 -9.15 3.41
CA ARG A 540 46.62 -8.02 2.49
C ARG A 540 46.35 -6.63 3.13
N MET A 541 45.82 -6.59 4.37
CA MET A 541 45.57 -5.38 5.12
C MET A 541 46.76 -4.96 5.99
N ASN A 542 46.80 -3.69 6.39
CA ASN A 542 47.85 -3.19 7.27
C ASN A 542 47.72 -3.77 8.69
N ARG A 543 46.48 -4.01 9.15
CA ARG A 543 46.19 -4.52 10.49
C ARG A 543 44.95 -5.44 10.49
N ILE A 544 45.02 -6.46 11.31
CA ILE A 544 43.89 -7.37 11.55
C ILE A 544 43.36 -7.14 12.96
N VAL A 545 42.08 -6.82 13.05
CA VAL A 545 41.36 -6.69 14.32
C VAL A 545 40.48 -7.93 14.48
N ARG A 546 40.76 -8.73 15.49
CA ARG A 546 39.94 -9.93 15.78
C ARG A 546 38.78 -9.55 16.67
N LEU A 547 37.56 -9.84 16.21
CA LEU A 547 36.37 -9.71 17.03
C LEU A 547 36.15 -10.98 17.82
N PRO A 548 35.78 -10.89 19.13
CA PRO A 548 35.46 -12.07 19.93
C PRO A 548 34.25 -12.82 19.34
N ALA A 549 34.20 -14.13 19.63
CA ALA A 549 33.07 -14.98 19.20
C ALA A 549 31.82 -14.73 20.04
#